data_0b347096a24373cd4ae5fb2d8d2f4031
#
_entry.id   0b347096a24373cd4ae5fb2d8d2f4031
#
_cell.length_a   1.000
_cell.length_b   1.000
_cell.length_c   1.000
_cell.angle_alpha   90.00
_cell.angle_beta   90.00
_cell.angle_gamma   90.00
#
_symmetry.space_group_name_H-M   'P 1'
#
loop_
_entity.id
_entity.type
_entity.pdbx_description
1 polymer ?
#
loop_
_entity_poly.entity_id
_entity_poly.type
_entity_poly.pdbx_seq_one_letter_code
_entity_poly.pdbx_strand_id
1 'polypeptide(L)'
;MSSKKNNINTKNKYFMNLALKQAARSLGNTGTNPPVGSVITDKKGNLISFGRTGSKGKPHAEFNAIKNSQKKLTNCNMFVTLEPCTHYAQTPPCTNLIIKNKIKKVYYSIDDVDIRTAKKGKKTLANARVIVNAGINKKIIRKFYYFYYKNKIKKLPFITCKLAISKDGFIKNIKNKNISNESSRKVSHILRSQNNAILISSNTLIDDNPLLTCRVNGLKKHSPTRIILDKNLDIPLNSKIVQTSNACKTLVFYNKKKTKKLKILRNKGIKLYFTYLDNKNNFELNKIFKKIYQLKYARLLVEGGKKLTNSIISKSLADEFYLFKSDNKLKNNGKINVNNILKKINTFSKGKRLILVNLDKEKLFNYNFY
;
A
#
# COMPACT_ATOMS: atom_id res chain seq x y z
N MET A 1 31.49 -19.44 -23.07
CA MET A 1 30.81 -18.10 -23.02
C MET A 1 29.44 -18.16 -22.37
N SER A 2 28.68 -19.24 -22.45
CA SER A 2 27.31 -19.38 -21.85
C SER A 2 27.29 -19.29 -20.32
N SER A 3 28.20 -19.96 -19.61
CA SER A 3 28.25 -19.99 -18.12
C SER A 3 28.54 -18.62 -17.49
N LYS A 4 29.44 -17.82 -18.07
CA LYS A 4 29.71 -16.43 -17.59
C LYS A 4 28.51 -15.50 -17.78
N LYS A 5 27.77 -15.59 -18.90
CA LYS A 5 26.54 -14.81 -19.15
C LYS A 5 25.43 -15.18 -18.15
N ASN A 6 25.25 -16.46 -17.84
CA ASN A 6 24.28 -16.93 -16.86
C ASN A 6 24.60 -16.42 -15.44
N ASN A 7 25.87 -16.44 -15.05
CA ASN A 7 26.32 -15.97 -13.73
C ASN A 7 26.11 -14.45 -13.56
N ILE A 8 26.42 -13.65 -14.58
CA ILE A 8 26.20 -12.19 -14.57
C ILE A 8 24.70 -11.86 -14.47
N ASN A 9 23.85 -12.59 -15.18
CA ASN A 9 22.40 -12.38 -15.14
C ASN A 9 21.81 -12.73 -13.76
N THR A 10 22.29 -13.79 -13.13
CA THR A 10 21.89 -14.19 -11.77
C THR A 10 22.28 -13.13 -10.74
N LYS A 11 23.51 -12.61 -10.80
CA LYS A 11 24.00 -11.54 -9.92
C LYS A 11 23.21 -10.24 -10.07
N ASN A 12 22.89 -9.83 -11.31
CA ASN A 12 22.07 -8.65 -11.56
C ASN A 12 20.64 -8.80 -11.03
N LYS A 13 20.03 -9.99 -11.17
CA LYS A 13 18.72 -10.30 -10.59
C LYS A 13 18.75 -10.22 -9.06
N TYR A 14 19.81 -10.68 -8.43
CA TYR A 14 20.00 -10.59 -6.98
C TYR A 14 19.99 -9.14 -6.49
N PHE A 15 20.81 -8.25 -7.09
CA PHE A 15 20.87 -6.85 -6.70
C PHE A 15 19.56 -6.11 -6.99
N MET A 16 18.87 -6.43 -8.08
CA MET A 16 17.53 -5.88 -8.36
C MET A 16 16.51 -6.34 -7.32
N ASN A 17 16.59 -7.58 -6.81
CA ASN A 17 15.75 -8.04 -5.70
C ASN A 17 16.07 -7.32 -4.39
N LEU A 18 17.34 -7.01 -4.11
CA LEU A 18 17.72 -6.17 -2.96
C LEU A 18 17.12 -4.77 -3.10
N ALA A 19 17.18 -4.17 -4.28
CA ALA A 19 16.56 -2.88 -4.56
C ALA A 19 15.03 -2.97 -4.35
N LEU A 20 14.38 -4.03 -4.80
CA LEU A 20 12.93 -4.26 -4.56
C LEU A 20 12.61 -4.38 -3.06
N LYS A 21 13.45 -5.07 -2.28
CA LYS A 21 13.29 -5.14 -0.82
C LYS A 21 13.39 -3.75 -0.17
N GLN A 22 14.29 -2.87 -0.66
CA GLN A 22 14.35 -1.49 -0.19
C GLN A 22 13.09 -0.69 -0.58
N ALA A 23 12.60 -0.84 -1.81
CA ALA A 23 11.34 -0.23 -2.24
C ALA A 23 10.16 -0.66 -1.35
N ALA A 24 10.05 -1.95 -1.04
CA ALA A 24 8.98 -2.49 -0.20
C ALA A 24 8.95 -1.89 1.21
N ARG A 25 10.11 -1.54 1.77
CA ARG A 25 10.20 -0.86 3.10
C ARG A 25 9.66 0.57 3.10
N SER A 26 9.43 1.17 1.93
CA SER A 26 8.83 2.50 1.77
C SER A 26 7.34 2.48 1.48
N LEU A 27 6.73 1.30 1.34
CA LEU A 27 5.27 1.18 1.12
C LEU A 27 4.49 1.87 2.24
N GLY A 28 3.42 2.56 1.86
CA GLY A 28 2.56 3.30 2.79
C GLY A 28 3.12 4.65 3.22
N ASN A 29 4.40 4.95 2.96
CA ASN A 29 5.07 6.17 3.44
C ASN A 29 5.34 7.23 2.34
N THR A 30 5.22 6.86 1.06
CA THR A 30 5.57 7.74 -0.07
C THR A 30 4.41 8.59 -0.60
N GLY A 31 3.23 8.49 -0.01
CA GLY A 31 2.02 9.15 -0.51
C GLY A 31 1.62 8.63 -1.89
N THR A 32 1.45 9.53 -2.86
CA THR A 32 1.16 9.19 -4.27
C THR A 32 2.41 8.99 -5.13
N ASN A 33 3.62 9.14 -4.55
CA ASN A 33 4.87 8.89 -5.25
C ASN A 33 5.21 7.40 -5.20
N PRO A 34 5.98 6.87 -6.18
CA PRO A 34 6.38 5.48 -6.16
C PRO A 34 7.41 5.22 -5.05
N PRO A 35 7.29 4.10 -4.31
CA PRO A 35 8.36 3.64 -3.45
C PRO A 35 9.44 2.98 -4.33
N VAL A 36 10.56 3.66 -4.48
CA VAL A 36 11.71 3.19 -5.27
C VAL A 36 12.78 2.66 -4.33
N GLY A 37 13.53 1.67 -4.77
CA GLY A 37 14.72 1.17 -4.14
C GLY A 37 15.91 1.25 -5.08
N SER A 38 17.07 1.59 -4.54
CA SER A 38 18.33 1.66 -5.27
C SER A 38 19.43 0.92 -4.52
N VAL A 39 20.32 0.26 -5.26
CA VAL A 39 21.50 -0.44 -4.75
C VAL A 39 22.70 -0.06 -5.61
N ILE A 40 23.83 0.26 -4.98
CA ILE A 40 25.08 0.56 -5.67
C ILE A 40 26.11 -0.53 -5.36
N THR A 41 26.79 -1.01 -6.40
CA THR A 41 27.89 -1.97 -6.29
C THR A 41 29.12 -1.47 -7.00
N ASP A 42 30.29 -1.96 -6.63
CA ASP A 42 31.51 -1.77 -7.41
C ASP A 42 31.47 -2.56 -8.74
N LYS A 43 32.51 -2.43 -9.56
CA LYS A 43 32.66 -3.17 -10.83
C LYS A 43 32.75 -4.70 -10.64
N LYS A 44 33.22 -5.17 -9.49
CA LYS A 44 33.31 -6.60 -9.13
C LYS A 44 32.00 -7.15 -8.60
N GLY A 45 31.03 -6.27 -8.27
CA GLY A 45 29.73 -6.59 -7.71
C GLY A 45 29.76 -6.77 -6.19
N ASN A 46 30.62 -6.06 -5.48
CA ASN A 46 30.52 -5.92 -4.04
C ASN A 46 29.53 -4.79 -3.72
N LEU A 47 28.69 -5.00 -2.71
CA LEU A 47 27.73 -4.00 -2.26
C LEU A 47 28.48 -2.80 -1.66
N ILE A 48 28.16 -1.58 -2.13
CA ILE A 48 28.68 -0.32 -1.58
C ILE A 48 27.64 0.33 -0.68
N SER A 49 26.45 0.57 -1.22
CA SER A 49 25.38 1.27 -0.53
C SER A 49 24.01 0.92 -1.08
N PHE A 50 23.00 1.33 -0.36
CA PHE A 50 21.61 1.25 -0.82
C PHE A 50 20.80 2.45 -0.33
N GLY A 51 19.70 2.71 -1.03
CA GLY A 51 18.75 3.75 -0.69
C GLY A 51 17.32 3.33 -1.00
N ARG A 52 16.38 4.03 -0.40
CA ARG A 52 14.95 3.90 -0.67
C ARG A 52 14.30 5.27 -0.67
N THR A 53 13.18 5.40 -1.35
CA THR A 53 12.38 6.63 -1.33
C THR A 53 12.00 7.00 0.10
N GLY A 54 12.25 8.24 0.47
CA GLY A 54 11.93 8.78 1.79
C GLY A 54 10.45 9.08 1.99
N SER A 55 10.14 9.64 3.16
CA SER A 55 8.77 10.01 3.54
C SER A 55 8.17 11.02 2.57
N LYS A 56 6.87 10.88 2.27
CA LYS A 56 6.15 11.70 1.28
C LYS A 56 6.80 11.70 -0.11
N GLY A 57 7.63 10.69 -0.42
CA GLY A 57 8.25 10.51 -1.73
C GLY A 57 9.61 11.19 -1.89
N LYS A 58 10.23 11.70 -0.84
CA LYS A 58 11.51 12.41 -0.87
C LYS A 58 12.37 12.12 0.36
N PRO A 59 13.71 12.14 0.22
CA PRO A 59 14.50 12.11 -1.04
C PRO A 59 14.24 10.86 -1.88
N HIS A 60 14.65 10.88 -3.16
CA HIS A 60 14.56 9.71 -4.03
C HIS A 60 15.56 8.63 -3.62
N ALA A 61 15.31 7.39 -4.04
CA ALA A 61 16.13 6.24 -3.66
C ALA A 61 17.59 6.35 -4.13
N GLU A 62 17.79 6.86 -5.35
CA GLU A 62 19.09 7.07 -5.97
C GLU A 62 19.91 8.09 -5.17
N PHE A 63 19.29 9.22 -4.79
CA PHE A 63 19.91 10.21 -3.93
C PHE A 63 20.36 9.59 -2.60
N ASN A 64 19.46 8.84 -1.94
CA ASN A 64 19.78 8.20 -0.67
C ASN A 64 20.87 7.15 -0.81
N ALA A 65 20.89 6.38 -1.90
CA ALA A 65 21.98 5.42 -2.16
C ALA A 65 23.33 6.11 -2.36
N ILE A 66 23.35 7.22 -3.11
CA ILE A 66 24.58 8.03 -3.34
C ILE A 66 25.03 8.66 -2.03
N LYS A 67 24.13 9.29 -1.27
CA LYS A 67 24.44 9.94 0.01
C LYS A 67 24.98 8.95 1.06
N ASN A 68 24.44 7.73 1.08
CA ASN A 68 24.85 6.69 2.03
C ASN A 68 26.18 6.03 1.66
N SER A 69 26.76 6.36 0.51
CA SER A 69 28.06 5.83 0.11
C SER A 69 29.18 6.60 0.80
N GLN A 70 30.10 5.87 1.42
CA GLN A 70 31.34 6.40 1.98
C GLN A 70 32.51 6.33 0.97
N LYS A 71 32.26 5.84 -0.26
CA LYS A 71 33.28 5.62 -1.30
C LYS A 71 32.96 6.44 -2.53
N LYS A 72 34.01 6.77 -3.31
CA LYS A 72 33.85 7.31 -4.68
C LYS A 72 33.09 6.31 -5.55
N LEU A 73 32.09 6.78 -6.30
CA LEU A 73 31.20 5.95 -7.11
C LEU A 73 31.62 5.80 -8.57
N THR A 74 32.80 6.31 -8.92
CA THR A 74 33.36 6.21 -10.27
C THR A 74 33.44 4.74 -10.70
N ASN A 75 32.93 4.45 -11.90
CA ASN A 75 32.87 3.11 -12.50
C ASN A 75 31.97 2.09 -11.74
N CYS A 76 31.16 2.53 -10.81
CA CYS A 76 30.20 1.67 -10.10
C CYS A 76 28.98 1.33 -10.96
N ASN A 77 28.22 0.33 -10.48
CA ASN A 77 26.93 -0.06 -11.04
C ASN A 77 25.81 0.35 -10.09
N MET A 78 24.71 0.85 -10.63
CA MET A 78 23.48 1.18 -9.87
C MET A 78 22.32 0.33 -10.35
N PHE A 79 21.58 -0.26 -9.41
CA PHE A 79 20.35 -1.01 -9.65
C PHE A 79 19.19 -0.22 -9.07
N VAL A 80 18.18 0.09 -9.89
CA VAL A 80 17.01 0.89 -9.49
C VAL A 80 15.73 0.18 -9.93
N THR A 81 14.73 0.12 -9.08
CA THR A 81 13.49 -0.59 -9.37
C THR A 81 12.61 0.10 -10.42
N LEU A 82 12.75 1.42 -10.59
CA LEU A 82 12.01 2.25 -11.54
C LEU A 82 12.98 3.12 -12.34
N GLU A 83 12.62 3.52 -13.55
CA GLU A 83 13.42 4.43 -14.39
C GLU A 83 13.81 5.71 -13.63
N PRO A 84 15.10 6.11 -13.59
CA PRO A 84 15.56 7.35 -12.96
C PRO A 84 14.91 8.58 -13.57
N CYS A 85 14.45 9.53 -12.74
CA CYS A 85 13.75 10.72 -13.20
C CYS A 85 14.69 11.72 -13.91
N THR A 86 14.09 12.48 -14.87
CA THR A 86 14.78 13.50 -15.70
C THR A 86 14.26 14.90 -15.48
N HIS A 87 13.18 15.07 -14.72
CA HIS A 87 12.56 16.37 -14.50
C HIS A 87 13.02 17.00 -13.19
N TYR A 88 13.20 18.29 -13.23
CA TYR A 88 13.37 19.12 -12.03
C TYR A 88 12.05 19.16 -11.25
N ALA A 89 12.14 18.90 -9.97
CA ALA A 89 11.06 19.12 -9.01
C ALA A 89 11.61 19.98 -7.87
N GLN A 90 11.43 19.59 -6.62
CA GLN A 90 12.10 20.25 -5.48
C GLN A 90 13.58 19.80 -5.33
N THR A 91 14.01 18.80 -6.09
CA THR A 91 15.39 18.28 -6.12
C THR A 91 15.82 18.10 -7.56
N PRO A 92 17.15 18.17 -7.84
CA PRO A 92 17.68 17.86 -9.16
C PRO A 92 17.28 16.46 -9.63
N PRO A 93 17.19 16.23 -10.96
CA PRO A 93 16.92 14.92 -11.52
C PRO A 93 17.92 13.86 -11.06
N CYS A 94 17.43 12.62 -10.83
CA CYS A 94 18.31 11.51 -10.46
C CYS A 94 19.32 11.18 -11.55
N THR A 95 18.96 11.37 -12.84
CA THR A 95 19.91 11.24 -13.96
C THR A 95 21.12 12.16 -13.81
N ASN A 96 20.93 13.40 -13.39
CA ASN A 96 22.04 14.35 -13.19
C ASN A 96 22.96 13.92 -12.03
N LEU A 97 22.38 13.39 -10.95
CA LEU A 97 23.15 12.87 -9.82
C LEU A 97 23.99 11.65 -10.22
N ILE A 98 23.42 10.74 -11.02
CA ILE A 98 24.09 9.56 -11.54
C ILE A 98 25.31 9.96 -12.40
N ILE A 99 25.11 10.91 -13.32
CA ILE A 99 26.17 11.43 -14.22
C ILE A 99 27.25 12.13 -13.40
N LYS A 100 26.89 13.05 -12.49
CA LYS A 100 27.84 13.80 -11.63
C LYS A 100 28.74 12.85 -10.83
N ASN A 101 28.21 11.73 -10.35
CA ASN A 101 28.94 10.75 -9.56
C ASN A 101 29.70 9.72 -10.42
N LYS A 102 29.76 9.90 -11.76
CA LYS A 102 30.50 9.06 -12.72
C LYS A 102 30.12 7.56 -12.60
N ILE A 103 28.86 7.25 -12.29
CA ILE A 103 28.35 5.88 -12.27
C ILE A 103 28.38 5.32 -13.69
N LYS A 104 29.02 4.18 -13.90
CA LYS A 104 29.30 3.63 -15.23
C LYS A 104 28.11 2.91 -15.85
N LYS A 105 27.37 2.15 -15.02
CA LYS A 105 26.24 1.32 -15.49
C LYS A 105 25.02 1.52 -14.62
N VAL A 106 23.86 1.68 -15.25
CA VAL A 106 22.57 1.73 -14.58
C VAL A 106 21.70 0.58 -15.07
N TYR A 107 21.22 -0.20 -14.13
CA TYR A 107 20.24 -1.27 -14.35
C TYR A 107 18.92 -0.81 -13.74
N TYR A 108 17.87 -0.69 -14.56
CA TYR A 108 16.55 -0.45 -14.01
C TYR A 108 15.56 -1.50 -14.50
N SER A 109 14.45 -1.67 -13.76
CA SER A 109 13.54 -2.77 -14.05
C SER A 109 12.42 -2.39 -15.02
N ILE A 110 11.72 -1.30 -14.76
CA ILE A 110 10.54 -0.87 -15.53
C ILE A 110 10.60 0.63 -15.80
N ASP A 111 10.00 1.02 -16.92
CA ASP A 111 9.85 2.43 -17.28
C ASP A 111 8.82 3.10 -16.35
N ASP A 112 9.01 4.40 -16.10
CA ASP A 112 8.03 5.18 -15.35
C ASP A 112 6.80 5.44 -16.25
N VAL A 113 5.60 5.48 -15.63
CA VAL A 113 4.35 5.87 -16.30
C VAL A 113 4.09 7.38 -16.21
N ASP A 114 4.88 8.11 -15.47
CA ASP A 114 4.82 9.57 -15.43
C ASP A 114 5.39 10.13 -16.73
N ILE A 115 4.57 10.79 -17.54
CA ILE A 115 4.94 11.33 -18.86
C ILE A 115 6.13 12.28 -18.83
N ARG A 116 6.45 12.86 -17.66
CA ARG A 116 7.61 13.73 -17.47
C ARG A 116 8.93 12.93 -17.50
N THR A 117 8.90 11.66 -17.09
CA THR A 117 10.07 10.76 -16.98
C THR A 117 10.09 9.69 -18.07
N ALA A 118 8.92 9.15 -18.42
CA ALA A 118 8.75 7.96 -19.26
C ALA A 118 9.71 7.92 -20.49
N LYS A 119 10.58 6.91 -20.53
CA LYS A 119 11.60 6.64 -21.56
C LYS A 119 12.67 7.75 -21.75
N LYS A 120 12.62 8.84 -20.98
CA LYS A 120 13.58 9.94 -21.07
C LYS A 120 14.86 9.66 -20.27
N GLY A 121 14.74 8.98 -19.14
CA GLY A 121 15.84 8.63 -18.26
C GLY A 121 16.92 7.81 -18.98
N LYS A 122 16.49 6.78 -19.72
CA LYS A 122 17.41 5.97 -20.54
C LYS A 122 18.14 6.81 -21.56
N LYS A 123 17.46 7.68 -22.32
CA LYS A 123 18.05 8.55 -23.35
C LYS A 123 19.07 9.54 -22.74
N THR A 124 18.68 10.21 -21.65
CA THR A 124 19.55 11.17 -20.94
C THR A 124 20.85 10.53 -20.44
N LEU A 125 20.75 9.35 -19.82
CA LEU A 125 21.91 8.62 -19.32
C LEU A 125 22.81 8.12 -20.46
N ALA A 126 22.21 7.57 -21.53
CA ALA A 126 22.96 7.09 -22.70
C ALA A 126 23.71 8.21 -23.38
N ASN A 127 23.13 9.40 -23.56
CA ASN A 127 23.78 10.58 -24.12
C ASN A 127 25.01 11.02 -23.28
N ALA A 128 24.99 10.77 -21.98
CA ALA A 128 26.10 11.01 -21.06
C ALA A 128 27.08 9.81 -20.96
N ARG A 129 27.04 8.86 -21.90
CA ARG A 129 27.91 7.67 -21.97
C ARG A 129 27.76 6.72 -20.76
N VAL A 130 26.61 6.75 -20.06
CA VAL A 130 26.25 5.77 -19.03
C VAL A 130 25.62 4.57 -19.72
N ILE A 131 26.12 3.37 -19.44
CA ILE A 131 25.55 2.12 -20.00
C ILE A 131 24.23 1.79 -19.26
N VAL A 132 23.11 1.74 -20.00
CA VAL A 132 21.80 1.52 -19.41
C VAL A 132 21.21 0.18 -19.84
N ASN A 133 20.85 -0.64 -18.87
CA ASN A 133 20.18 -1.93 -19.06
C ASN A 133 18.80 -1.92 -18.37
N ALA A 134 17.75 -2.18 -19.13
CA ALA A 134 16.38 -2.21 -18.61
C ALA A 134 15.80 -3.65 -18.57
N GLY A 135 14.78 -3.85 -17.77
CA GLY A 135 13.95 -5.06 -17.79
C GLY A 135 14.31 -6.17 -16.81
N ILE A 136 15.29 -5.95 -15.90
CA ILE A 136 15.67 -6.97 -14.91
C ILE A 136 14.51 -7.19 -13.92
N ASN A 137 14.09 -8.46 -13.75
CA ASN A 137 12.97 -8.86 -12.88
C ASN A 137 11.65 -8.14 -13.19
N LYS A 138 11.44 -7.71 -14.44
CA LYS A 138 10.30 -6.89 -14.90
C LYS A 138 8.95 -7.43 -14.43
N LYS A 139 8.69 -8.74 -14.51
CA LYS A 139 7.41 -9.36 -14.14
C LYS A 139 7.07 -9.13 -12.66
N ILE A 140 8.03 -9.38 -11.76
CA ILE A 140 7.85 -9.26 -10.30
C ILE A 140 7.70 -7.79 -9.92
N ILE A 141 8.56 -6.93 -10.47
CA ILE A 141 8.58 -5.50 -10.15
C ILE A 141 7.34 -4.79 -10.72
N ARG A 142 6.87 -5.18 -11.90
CA ARG A 142 5.62 -4.65 -12.47
C ARG A 142 4.41 -4.98 -11.57
N LYS A 143 4.36 -6.18 -11.00
CA LYS A 143 3.35 -6.56 -10.02
C LYS A 143 3.43 -5.68 -8.77
N PHE A 144 4.63 -5.42 -8.26
CA PHE A 144 4.84 -4.54 -7.11
C PHE A 144 4.36 -3.10 -7.38
N TYR A 145 4.60 -2.56 -8.60
CA TYR A 145 4.18 -1.20 -8.98
C TYR A 145 2.76 -1.11 -9.52
N TYR A 146 1.98 -2.19 -9.54
CA TYR A 146 0.61 -2.13 -10.07
C TYR A 146 -0.23 -1.04 -9.42
N PHE A 147 -0.11 -0.85 -8.10
CA PHE A 147 -0.81 0.21 -7.37
C PHE A 147 -0.45 1.61 -7.89
N TYR A 148 0.81 1.86 -8.18
CA TYR A 148 1.29 3.14 -8.71
C TYR A 148 0.74 3.40 -10.11
N TYR A 149 0.75 2.40 -10.99
CA TYR A 149 0.14 2.48 -12.31
C TYR A 149 -1.36 2.75 -12.23
N LYS A 150 -2.10 2.03 -11.38
CA LYS A 150 -3.52 2.28 -11.15
C LYS A 150 -3.77 3.71 -10.69
N ASN A 151 -2.99 4.21 -9.74
CA ASN A 151 -3.10 5.58 -9.23
C ASN A 151 -2.89 6.61 -10.35
N LYS A 152 -1.87 6.45 -11.17
CA LYS A 152 -1.54 7.41 -12.24
C LYS A 152 -2.55 7.38 -13.37
N ILE A 153 -3.00 6.19 -13.78
CA ILE A 153 -3.90 6.00 -14.94
C ILE A 153 -5.36 6.20 -14.54
N LYS A 154 -5.83 5.47 -13.50
CA LYS A 154 -7.25 5.48 -13.11
C LYS A 154 -7.63 6.57 -12.14
N LYS A 155 -6.66 7.29 -11.54
CA LYS A 155 -6.89 8.32 -10.52
C LYS A 155 -7.70 7.79 -9.32
N LEU A 156 -7.45 6.54 -8.93
CA LEU A 156 -8.07 5.84 -7.81
C LEU A 156 -7.00 5.30 -6.86
N PRO A 157 -7.29 5.15 -5.56
CA PRO A 157 -6.39 4.45 -4.65
C PRO A 157 -6.32 2.97 -5.00
N PHE A 158 -5.22 2.32 -4.64
CA PHE A 158 -5.16 0.86 -4.59
C PHE A 158 -5.90 0.37 -3.35
N ILE A 159 -6.88 -0.52 -3.54
CA ILE A 159 -7.81 -0.92 -2.50
C ILE A 159 -7.49 -2.35 -2.05
N THR A 160 -7.00 -2.46 -0.82
CA THR A 160 -6.76 -3.72 -0.13
C THR A 160 -7.92 -3.96 0.84
N CYS A 161 -8.67 -5.04 0.67
CA CYS A 161 -9.66 -5.48 1.66
C CYS A 161 -9.05 -6.52 2.61
N LYS A 162 -9.44 -6.48 3.88
CA LYS A 162 -9.02 -7.45 4.89
C LYS A 162 -10.23 -7.96 5.66
N LEU A 163 -10.29 -9.27 5.83
CA LEU A 163 -11.32 -9.90 6.66
C LEU A 163 -10.70 -11.02 7.50
N ALA A 164 -11.18 -11.18 8.73
CA ALA A 164 -10.89 -12.34 9.57
C ALA A 164 -12.17 -13.16 9.76
N ILE A 165 -12.08 -14.47 9.59
CA ILE A 165 -13.20 -15.39 9.69
C ILE A 165 -12.86 -16.64 10.51
N SER A 166 -13.87 -17.24 11.12
CA SER A 166 -13.80 -18.59 11.66
C SER A 166 -13.74 -19.64 10.55
N LYS A 167 -13.48 -20.90 10.90
CA LYS A 167 -13.47 -22.03 9.95
C LYS A 167 -14.79 -22.18 9.20
N ASP A 168 -15.91 -21.89 9.87
CA ASP A 168 -17.29 -21.97 9.35
C ASP A 168 -17.83 -20.65 8.79
N GLY A 169 -16.96 -19.63 8.60
CA GLY A 169 -17.24 -18.43 7.82
C GLY A 169 -17.91 -17.27 8.57
N PHE A 170 -17.80 -17.20 9.89
CA PHE A 170 -18.32 -16.10 10.69
C PHE A 170 -17.26 -15.02 10.95
N ILE A 171 -17.66 -13.74 10.99
CA ILE A 171 -16.78 -12.59 11.25
C ILE A 171 -16.91 -12.03 12.67
N LYS A 172 -17.82 -12.53 13.47
CA LYS A 172 -18.01 -12.15 14.88
C LYS A 172 -18.28 -13.39 15.72
N ASN A 173 -17.72 -13.37 16.94
CA ASN A 173 -18.02 -14.33 18.00
C ASN A 173 -18.82 -13.63 19.10
N ILE A 174 -19.91 -14.22 19.55
CA ILE A 174 -20.79 -13.67 20.59
C ILE A 174 -20.07 -13.66 21.96
N LYS A 175 -19.32 -14.73 22.26
CA LYS A 175 -18.62 -14.89 23.54
C LYS A 175 -17.31 -14.12 23.61
N ASN A 176 -16.52 -14.15 22.53
CA ASN A 176 -15.19 -13.52 22.47
C ASN A 176 -15.10 -12.56 21.30
N LYS A 177 -14.65 -11.32 21.54
CA LYS A 177 -14.50 -10.31 20.47
C LYS A 177 -13.49 -10.71 19.37
N ASN A 178 -12.51 -11.56 19.67
CA ASN A 178 -11.43 -11.88 18.75
C ASN A 178 -11.65 -13.25 18.07
N ILE A 179 -11.66 -13.26 16.74
CA ILE A 179 -11.62 -14.48 15.93
C ILE A 179 -10.17 -14.86 15.62
N SER A 180 -9.30 -13.87 15.46
CA SER A 180 -7.90 -14.03 15.06
C SER A 180 -6.96 -14.06 16.27
N ASN A 181 -5.91 -14.90 16.16
CA ASN A 181 -4.83 -15.02 17.13
C ASN A 181 -3.89 -13.80 17.14
N GLU A 182 -2.86 -13.80 17.96
CA GLU A 182 -1.91 -12.70 18.10
C GLU A 182 -1.07 -12.49 16.84
N SER A 183 -0.56 -13.57 16.25
CA SER A 183 0.24 -13.55 15.01
C SER A 183 -0.53 -12.91 13.86
N SER A 184 -1.80 -13.28 13.65
CA SER A 184 -2.69 -12.68 12.67
C SER A 184 -2.95 -11.19 12.94
N ARG A 185 -3.08 -10.79 14.21
CA ARG A 185 -3.22 -9.38 14.57
C ARG A 185 -1.93 -8.58 14.28
N LYS A 186 -0.74 -9.15 14.55
CA LYS A 186 0.55 -8.51 14.16
C LYS A 186 0.62 -8.26 12.66
N VAL A 187 0.26 -9.26 11.83
CA VAL A 187 0.20 -9.09 10.37
C VAL A 187 -0.82 -8.03 9.95
N SER A 188 -2.00 -7.98 10.59
CA SER A 188 -3.00 -6.93 10.33
C SER A 188 -2.43 -5.53 10.63
N HIS A 189 -1.63 -5.37 11.67
CA HIS A 189 -0.95 -4.11 11.98
C HIS A 189 0.13 -3.76 10.92
N ILE A 190 0.85 -4.75 10.38
CA ILE A 190 1.78 -4.54 9.28
C ILE A 190 1.01 -4.05 8.03
N LEU A 191 -0.13 -4.67 7.69
CA LEU A 191 -0.98 -4.19 6.60
C LEU A 191 -1.41 -2.73 6.80
N ARG A 192 -1.75 -2.34 8.03
CA ARG A 192 -2.07 -0.93 8.35
C ARG A 192 -0.90 0.00 8.05
N SER A 193 0.33 -0.37 8.44
CA SER A 193 1.52 0.45 8.19
C SER A 193 1.88 0.60 6.71
N GLN A 194 1.42 -0.32 5.87
CA GLN A 194 1.67 -0.32 4.42
C GLN A 194 0.60 0.43 3.61
N ASN A 195 -0.40 1.01 4.28
CA ASN A 195 -1.47 1.76 3.65
C ASN A 195 -1.53 3.21 4.17
N ASN A 196 -1.84 4.16 3.28
CA ASN A 196 -1.92 5.58 3.64
C ASN A 196 -3.18 5.91 4.44
N ALA A 197 -4.24 5.14 4.19
CA ALA A 197 -5.52 5.30 4.87
C ALA A 197 -6.17 3.95 5.18
N ILE A 198 -7.03 3.94 6.19
CA ILE A 198 -7.86 2.80 6.56
C ILE A 198 -9.33 3.22 6.60
N LEU A 199 -10.20 2.43 5.98
CA LEU A 199 -11.62 2.70 5.86
C LEU A 199 -12.45 1.66 6.59
N ILE A 200 -13.39 2.13 7.41
CA ILE A 200 -14.45 1.33 8.02
C ILE A 200 -15.82 2.02 7.87
N SER A 201 -16.89 1.29 8.14
CA SER A 201 -18.23 1.87 8.32
C SER A 201 -18.48 2.30 9.76
N SER A 202 -19.47 3.19 9.97
CA SER A 202 -19.94 3.57 11.31
C SER A 202 -20.39 2.37 12.14
N ASN A 203 -21.06 1.38 11.53
CA ASN A 203 -21.45 0.16 12.24
C ASN A 203 -20.25 -0.58 12.84
N THR A 204 -19.16 -0.73 12.07
CA THR A 204 -17.93 -1.35 12.57
C THR A 204 -17.31 -0.52 13.71
N LEU A 205 -17.40 0.82 13.60
CA LEU A 205 -16.91 1.70 14.64
C LEU A 205 -17.73 1.57 15.93
N ILE A 206 -19.07 1.56 15.82
CA ILE A 206 -19.97 1.44 16.97
C ILE A 206 -19.81 0.08 17.66
N ASP A 207 -19.74 -0.99 16.87
CA ASP A 207 -19.64 -2.35 17.37
C ASP A 207 -18.31 -2.66 18.08
N ASP A 208 -17.18 -2.22 17.48
CA ASP A 208 -15.85 -2.65 17.90
C ASP A 208 -15.05 -1.56 18.62
N ASN A 209 -15.47 -0.29 18.53
CA ASN A 209 -14.76 0.89 19.04
C ASN A 209 -13.23 0.84 18.84
N PRO A 210 -12.76 0.63 17.59
CA PRO A 210 -11.35 0.35 17.31
C PRO A 210 -10.52 1.64 17.30
N LEU A 211 -9.20 1.53 17.54
CA LEU A 211 -8.25 2.64 17.34
C LEU A 211 -7.79 2.79 15.88
N LEU A 212 -7.77 1.71 15.10
CA LEU A 212 -7.30 1.63 13.71
C LEU A 212 -5.84 2.07 13.49
N THR A 213 -5.02 2.10 14.51
CA THR A 213 -3.61 2.44 14.44
C THR A 213 -2.73 1.21 14.22
N CYS A 214 -1.48 1.43 13.79
CA CYS A 214 -0.44 0.41 13.82
C CYS A 214 0.23 0.41 15.21
N ARG A 215 0.27 -0.75 15.88
CA ARG A 215 0.84 -0.91 17.23
C ARG A 215 2.07 -1.80 17.28
N VAL A 216 2.66 -2.14 16.13
CA VAL A 216 3.93 -2.87 16.05
C VAL A 216 5.08 -1.91 16.39
N ASN A 217 6.01 -2.36 17.22
CA ASN A 217 7.19 -1.57 17.57
C ASN A 217 8.00 -1.22 16.31
N GLY A 218 8.51 0.01 16.27
CA GLY A 218 9.18 0.57 15.11
C GLY A 218 8.25 1.05 13.97
N LEU A 219 6.96 0.64 13.96
CA LEU A 219 6.00 0.99 12.90
C LEU A 219 4.85 1.90 13.38
N LYS A 220 4.80 2.30 14.66
CA LYS A 220 3.70 3.11 15.22
C LYS A 220 3.49 4.43 14.45
N LYS A 221 4.56 5.09 14.02
CA LYS A 221 4.55 6.32 13.22
C LYS A 221 3.97 6.16 11.81
N HIS A 222 3.83 4.93 11.32
CA HIS A 222 3.22 4.60 10.03
C HIS A 222 1.74 4.23 10.16
N SER A 223 1.07 4.69 11.22
CA SER A 223 -0.38 4.51 11.36
C SER A 223 -1.13 5.22 10.23
N PRO A 224 -2.11 4.56 9.58
CA PRO A 224 -2.85 5.15 8.48
C PRO A 224 -3.81 6.23 8.95
N THR A 225 -4.16 7.17 8.06
CA THR A 225 -5.29 8.09 8.27
C THR A 225 -6.58 7.29 8.34
N ARG A 226 -7.41 7.57 9.34
CA ARG A 226 -8.68 6.86 9.57
C ARG A 226 -9.79 7.50 8.76
N ILE A 227 -10.57 6.70 8.04
CA ILE A 227 -11.70 7.14 7.22
C ILE A 227 -12.94 6.36 7.64
N ILE A 228 -13.99 7.07 7.98
CA ILE A 228 -15.25 6.50 8.42
C ILE A 228 -16.36 6.84 7.41
N LEU A 229 -17.08 5.82 6.95
CA LEU A 229 -18.32 6.00 6.20
C LEU A 229 -19.48 6.02 7.19
N ASP A 230 -20.02 7.21 7.46
CA ASP A 230 -21.06 7.43 8.46
C ASP A 230 -22.22 8.24 7.88
N LYS A 231 -23.09 7.56 7.14
CA LYS A 231 -24.20 8.18 6.42
C LYS A 231 -25.03 9.13 7.30
N ASN A 232 -25.40 8.65 8.46
CA ASN A 232 -26.30 9.36 9.37
C ASN A 232 -25.59 10.25 10.41
N LEU A 233 -24.24 10.27 10.39
CA LEU A 233 -23.44 10.94 11.41
C LEU A 233 -23.72 10.36 12.81
N ASP A 234 -23.73 9.02 12.92
CA ASP A 234 -24.04 8.29 14.15
C ASP A 234 -22.81 8.01 15.03
N ILE A 235 -21.59 8.33 14.53
CA ILE A 235 -20.32 8.15 15.27
C ILE A 235 -20.44 8.66 16.71
N PRO A 236 -20.18 7.80 17.73
CA PRO A 236 -20.24 8.21 19.14
C PRO A 236 -19.12 9.20 19.47
N LEU A 237 -19.46 10.31 20.14
CA LEU A 237 -18.49 11.36 20.49
C LEU A 237 -17.44 10.87 21.52
N ASN A 238 -17.76 9.85 22.30
CA ASN A 238 -16.87 9.19 23.26
C ASN A 238 -16.10 8.01 22.66
N SER A 239 -16.23 7.74 21.34
CA SER A 239 -15.46 6.66 20.69
C SER A 239 -13.97 6.95 20.69
N LYS A 240 -13.16 5.89 20.78
CA LYS A 240 -11.69 6.00 20.78
C LYS A 240 -11.16 6.78 19.57
N ILE A 241 -11.81 6.66 18.41
CA ILE A 241 -11.46 7.39 17.19
C ILE A 241 -11.65 8.89 17.35
N VAL A 242 -12.75 9.33 17.95
CA VAL A 242 -13.04 10.74 18.20
C VAL A 242 -12.10 11.30 19.29
N GLN A 243 -11.89 10.57 20.38
CA GLN A 243 -11.03 11.02 21.48
C GLN A 243 -9.55 11.15 21.06
N THR A 244 -9.10 10.38 20.08
CA THR A 244 -7.70 10.40 19.60
C THR A 244 -7.56 11.12 18.26
N SER A 245 -8.54 11.92 17.83
CA SER A 245 -8.53 12.54 16.50
C SER A 245 -7.47 13.62 16.33
N ASN A 246 -7.05 14.30 17.38
CA ASN A 246 -5.95 15.26 17.36
C ASN A 246 -4.60 14.58 17.07
N ALA A 247 -4.36 13.41 17.67
CA ALA A 247 -3.13 12.64 17.47
C ALA A 247 -3.16 11.81 16.16
N CYS A 248 -4.33 11.33 15.75
CA CYS A 248 -4.50 10.45 14.60
C CYS A 248 -5.52 11.03 13.63
N LYS A 249 -5.03 11.50 12.49
CA LYS A 249 -5.85 12.13 11.45
C LYS A 249 -7.08 11.28 11.10
N THR A 250 -8.25 11.91 11.15
CA THR A 250 -9.53 11.25 10.93
C THR A 250 -10.39 12.04 9.95
N LEU A 251 -11.00 11.31 9.01
CA LEU A 251 -11.95 11.84 8.02
C LEU A 251 -13.27 11.09 8.17
N VAL A 252 -14.39 11.81 8.03
CA VAL A 252 -15.74 11.21 8.03
C VAL A 252 -16.47 11.65 6.77
N PHE A 253 -16.94 10.69 5.99
CA PHE A 253 -17.88 10.91 4.89
C PHE A 253 -19.29 10.72 5.41
N TYR A 254 -20.14 11.74 5.23
CA TYR A 254 -21.49 11.76 5.78
C TYR A 254 -22.51 12.32 4.78
N ASN A 255 -23.80 12.09 5.04
CA ASN A 255 -24.88 12.64 4.24
C ASN A 255 -25.88 13.45 5.11
N LYS A 256 -26.22 12.96 6.31
CA LYS A 256 -27.19 13.63 7.16
C LYS A 256 -26.56 14.81 7.92
N LYS A 257 -27.16 16.00 7.78
CA LYS A 257 -26.69 17.21 8.47
C LYS A 257 -27.20 17.21 9.93
N LYS A 258 -26.28 17.09 10.90
CA LYS A 258 -26.52 17.24 12.35
C LYS A 258 -25.63 18.38 12.85
N THR A 259 -26.12 19.64 12.75
CA THR A 259 -25.29 20.87 12.89
C THR A 259 -24.49 20.91 14.19
N LYS A 260 -25.10 20.64 15.35
CA LYS A 260 -24.40 20.61 16.65
C LYS A 260 -23.25 19.59 16.63
N LYS A 261 -23.51 18.35 16.15
CA LYS A 261 -22.53 17.28 16.10
C LYS A 261 -21.39 17.57 15.11
N LEU A 262 -21.69 18.17 13.96
CA LEU A 262 -20.68 18.61 12.98
C LEU A 262 -19.70 19.62 13.61
N LYS A 263 -20.20 20.61 14.38
CA LYS A 263 -19.37 21.58 15.10
C LYS A 263 -18.44 20.89 16.10
N ILE A 264 -18.96 19.97 16.92
CA ILE A 264 -18.15 19.21 17.91
C ILE A 264 -17.06 18.40 17.22
N LEU A 265 -17.41 17.65 16.15
CA LEU A 265 -16.43 16.82 15.45
C LEU A 265 -15.33 17.66 14.77
N ARG A 266 -15.66 18.83 14.22
CA ARG A 266 -14.68 19.77 13.65
C ARG A 266 -13.72 20.30 14.74
N ASN A 267 -14.24 20.68 15.90
CA ASN A 267 -13.42 21.14 17.04
C ASN A 267 -12.48 20.05 17.57
N LYS A 268 -12.83 18.77 17.39
CA LYS A 268 -11.96 17.60 17.65
C LYS A 268 -10.96 17.32 16.51
N GLY A 269 -10.82 18.23 15.51
CA GLY A 269 -9.86 18.08 14.41
C GLY A 269 -10.29 17.06 13.32
N ILE A 270 -11.53 16.57 13.35
CA ILE A 270 -12.03 15.61 12.35
C ILE A 270 -12.41 16.38 11.07
N LYS A 271 -11.89 15.92 9.93
CA LYS A 271 -12.25 16.46 8.62
C LYS A 271 -13.53 15.79 8.11
N LEU A 272 -14.54 16.59 7.82
CA LEU A 272 -15.88 16.16 7.45
C LEU A 272 -16.14 16.42 5.97
N TYR A 273 -16.61 15.39 5.26
CA TYR A 273 -16.93 15.44 3.83
C TYR A 273 -18.39 15.06 3.60
N PHE A 274 -19.21 16.05 3.26
CA PHE A 274 -20.58 15.79 2.82
C PHE A 274 -20.54 15.01 1.49
N THR A 275 -21.40 14.00 1.35
CA THR A 275 -21.41 13.12 0.20
C THR A 275 -22.84 12.74 -0.15
N TYR A 276 -23.25 12.96 -1.39
CA TYR A 276 -24.55 12.52 -1.89
C TYR A 276 -24.61 10.99 -1.97
N LEU A 277 -25.80 10.46 -1.84
CA LEU A 277 -26.09 9.05 -1.93
C LEU A 277 -26.58 8.70 -3.35
N ASP A 278 -26.52 7.44 -3.71
CA ASP A 278 -27.13 6.92 -4.93
C ASP A 278 -28.66 6.75 -4.77
N ASN A 279 -29.35 6.42 -5.85
CA ASN A 279 -30.81 6.23 -5.87
C ASN A 279 -31.30 5.11 -4.92
N LYS A 280 -30.40 4.22 -4.47
CA LYS A 280 -30.65 3.17 -3.49
C LYS A 280 -30.29 3.60 -2.07
N ASN A 281 -30.10 4.90 -1.85
CA ASN A 281 -29.77 5.49 -0.55
C ASN A 281 -28.45 4.95 0.06
N ASN A 282 -27.47 4.58 -0.79
CA ASN A 282 -26.13 4.14 -0.40
C ASN A 282 -25.06 5.13 -0.82
N PHE A 283 -23.90 5.07 -0.17
CA PHE A 283 -22.71 5.79 -0.63
C PHE A 283 -22.25 5.30 -2.01
N GLU A 284 -21.97 6.25 -2.90
CA GLU A 284 -21.37 5.99 -4.19
C GLU A 284 -19.85 5.80 -4.03
N LEU A 285 -19.43 4.55 -3.79
CA LEU A 285 -18.05 4.23 -3.42
C LEU A 285 -17.02 4.74 -4.42
N ASN A 286 -17.31 4.73 -5.72
CA ASN A 286 -16.42 5.27 -6.74
C ASN A 286 -16.11 6.76 -6.55
N LYS A 287 -17.12 7.57 -6.23
CA LYS A 287 -16.94 9.01 -5.95
C LYS A 287 -16.11 9.20 -4.68
N ILE A 288 -16.39 8.42 -3.63
CA ILE A 288 -15.62 8.46 -2.39
C ILE A 288 -14.16 8.09 -2.64
N PHE A 289 -13.88 7.01 -3.39
CA PHE A 289 -12.51 6.59 -3.68
C PHE A 289 -11.75 7.60 -4.55
N LYS A 290 -12.41 8.23 -5.54
CA LYS A 290 -11.84 9.36 -6.28
C LYS A 290 -11.46 10.50 -5.33
N LYS A 291 -12.35 10.87 -4.39
CA LYS A 291 -12.07 11.92 -3.40
C LYS A 291 -10.90 11.53 -2.48
N ILE A 292 -10.84 10.29 -2.02
CA ILE A 292 -9.72 9.77 -1.21
C ILE A 292 -8.40 9.90 -1.98
N TYR A 293 -8.37 9.55 -3.28
CA TYR A 293 -7.17 9.74 -4.09
C TYR A 293 -6.79 11.21 -4.29
N GLN A 294 -7.76 12.11 -4.53
CA GLN A 294 -7.54 13.55 -4.61
C GLN A 294 -6.93 14.11 -3.31
N LEU A 295 -7.28 13.55 -2.16
CA LEU A 295 -6.69 13.86 -0.86
C LEU A 295 -5.29 13.24 -0.66
N LYS A 296 -4.69 12.67 -1.74
CA LYS A 296 -3.33 12.11 -1.79
C LYS A 296 -3.15 10.79 -1.02
N TYR A 297 -4.22 10.02 -0.83
CA TYR A 297 -4.14 8.66 -0.30
C TYR A 297 -4.08 7.67 -1.47
N ALA A 298 -2.88 7.11 -1.70
CA ALA A 298 -2.61 6.20 -2.82
C ALA A 298 -3.01 4.75 -2.55
N ARG A 299 -2.97 4.33 -1.28
CA ARG A 299 -3.27 2.97 -0.82
C ARG A 299 -4.30 3.04 0.30
N LEU A 300 -5.38 2.28 0.15
CA LEU A 300 -6.50 2.24 1.08
C LEU A 300 -6.70 0.82 1.59
N LEU A 301 -6.56 0.62 2.89
CA LEU A 301 -6.96 -0.62 3.56
C LEU A 301 -8.44 -0.52 3.95
N VAL A 302 -9.23 -1.53 3.65
CA VAL A 302 -10.63 -1.64 4.09
C VAL A 302 -10.73 -2.78 5.11
N GLU A 303 -11.02 -2.44 6.34
CA GLU A 303 -11.34 -3.38 7.41
C GLU A 303 -12.85 -3.28 7.72
N GLY A 304 -13.67 -3.58 6.72
CA GLY A 304 -15.12 -3.42 6.80
C GLY A 304 -15.86 -4.67 7.29
N GLY A 305 -17.06 -4.47 7.81
CA GLY A 305 -18.03 -5.55 8.05
C GLY A 305 -18.61 -6.08 6.74
N LYS A 306 -19.52 -7.07 6.86
CA LYS A 306 -20.14 -7.79 5.73
C LYS A 306 -20.68 -6.87 4.62
N LYS A 307 -21.45 -5.83 4.96
CA LYS A 307 -22.12 -4.95 3.98
C LYS A 307 -21.09 -4.18 3.12
N LEU A 308 -20.11 -3.54 3.76
CA LEU A 308 -19.09 -2.76 3.05
C LEU A 308 -18.20 -3.66 2.18
N THR A 309 -17.73 -4.77 2.72
CA THR A 309 -16.91 -5.73 1.98
C THR A 309 -17.67 -6.29 0.77
N ASN A 310 -18.95 -6.70 0.96
CA ASN A 310 -19.76 -7.18 -0.17
C ASN A 310 -19.96 -6.12 -1.25
N SER A 311 -20.21 -4.86 -0.87
CA SER A 311 -20.38 -3.77 -1.84
C SER A 311 -19.10 -3.53 -2.66
N ILE A 312 -17.92 -3.59 -2.04
CA ILE A 312 -16.64 -3.40 -2.72
C ILE A 312 -16.36 -4.56 -3.68
N ILE A 313 -16.56 -5.80 -3.24
CA ILE A 313 -16.33 -7.01 -4.05
C ILE A 313 -17.31 -7.06 -5.22
N SER A 314 -18.62 -6.89 -4.97
CA SER A 314 -19.65 -6.96 -6.02
C SER A 314 -19.52 -5.87 -7.08
N LYS A 315 -18.88 -4.74 -6.76
CA LYS A 315 -18.60 -3.65 -7.72
C LYS A 315 -17.20 -3.75 -8.33
N SER A 316 -16.46 -4.85 -8.11
CA SER A 316 -15.09 -5.08 -8.60
C SER A 316 -14.13 -3.93 -8.28
N LEU A 317 -14.27 -3.33 -7.09
CA LEU A 317 -13.48 -2.19 -6.67
C LEU A 317 -12.20 -2.57 -5.91
N ALA A 318 -12.15 -3.79 -5.34
CA ALA A 318 -10.96 -4.30 -4.67
C ALA A 318 -9.86 -4.65 -5.69
N ASP A 319 -8.61 -4.37 -5.32
CA ASP A 319 -7.44 -4.84 -6.06
C ASP A 319 -6.84 -6.07 -5.40
N GLU A 320 -6.94 -6.14 -4.08
CA GLU A 320 -6.33 -7.19 -3.27
C GLU A 320 -7.21 -7.52 -2.08
N PHE A 321 -7.22 -8.79 -1.67
CA PHE A 321 -7.99 -9.24 -0.52
C PHE A 321 -7.15 -10.16 0.37
N TYR A 322 -7.01 -9.80 1.65
CA TYR A 322 -6.39 -10.62 2.67
C TYR A 322 -7.46 -11.29 3.53
N LEU A 323 -7.47 -12.61 3.51
CA LEU A 323 -8.36 -13.44 4.31
C LEU A 323 -7.58 -14.17 5.40
N PHE A 324 -7.86 -13.84 6.65
CA PHE A 324 -7.38 -14.56 7.82
C PHE A 324 -8.44 -15.59 8.21
N LYS A 325 -8.13 -16.86 8.09
CA LYS A 325 -9.05 -17.96 8.39
C LYS A 325 -8.55 -18.74 9.60
N SER A 326 -9.30 -18.68 10.69
CA SER A 326 -9.09 -19.48 11.89
C SER A 326 -9.48 -20.94 11.63
N ASP A 327 -8.81 -21.88 12.29
CA ASP A 327 -9.18 -23.28 12.28
C ASP A 327 -10.32 -23.60 13.25
N ASN A 328 -10.72 -22.63 14.10
CA ASN A 328 -11.81 -22.79 15.06
C ASN A 328 -13.18 -22.58 14.39
N LYS A 329 -14.12 -23.47 14.64
CA LYS A 329 -15.55 -23.29 14.29
C LYS A 329 -16.26 -22.56 15.44
N LEU A 330 -17.10 -21.60 15.12
CA LEU A 330 -17.90 -20.86 16.10
C LEU A 330 -19.27 -21.48 16.36
N LYS A 331 -19.80 -22.24 15.39
CA LYS A 331 -21.15 -22.85 15.46
C LYS A 331 -22.20 -21.81 15.89
N ASN A 332 -23.00 -22.10 16.93
CA ASN A 332 -24.04 -21.20 17.45
C ASN A 332 -23.51 -19.89 18.08
N ASN A 333 -22.19 -19.81 18.37
CA ASN A 333 -21.57 -18.58 18.84
C ASN A 333 -21.14 -17.64 17.70
N GLY A 334 -21.31 -18.07 16.45
CA GLY A 334 -20.96 -17.28 15.26
C GLY A 334 -22.05 -16.29 14.90
N LYS A 335 -21.68 -15.01 14.72
CA LYS A 335 -22.58 -13.97 14.22
C LYS A 335 -22.03 -13.40 12.91
N ILE A 336 -22.90 -13.17 11.95
CA ILE A 336 -22.62 -12.61 10.62
C ILE A 336 -21.74 -13.56 9.76
N ASN A 337 -22.41 -14.47 9.06
CA ASN A 337 -21.77 -15.36 8.08
C ASN A 337 -21.46 -14.62 6.77
N VAL A 338 -20.28 -14.91 6.15
CA VAL A 338 -19.79 -14.28 4.93
C VAL A 338 -19.47 -15.25 3.79
N ASN A 339 -19.92 -16.51 3.85
CA ASN A 339 -19.64 -17.52 2.84
C ASN A 339 -20.02 -17.06 1.42
N ASN A 340 -21.11 -16.31 1.26
CA ASN A 340 -21.52 -15.75 -0.03
C ASN A 340 -20.48 -14.74 -0.59
N ILE A 341 -19.80 -13.98 0.28
CA ILE A 341 -18.73 -13.08 -0.15
C ILE A 341 -17.50 -13.91 -0.58
N LEU A 342 -17.18 -14.99 0.15
CA LEU A 342 -16.06 -15.86 -0.20
C LEU A 342 -16.25 -16.54 -1.56
N LYS A 343 -17.48 -16.99 -1.88
CA LYS A 343 -17.81 -17.50 -3.23
C LYS A 343 -17.50 -16.46 -4.30
N LYS A 344 -17.95 -15.21 -4.14
CA LYS A 344 -17.67 -14.11 -5.06
C LYS A 344 -16.16 -13.82 -5.20
N ILE A 345 -15.42 -13.80 -4.09
CA ILE A 345 -13.96 -13.59 -4.10
C ILE A 345 -13.27 -14.66 -4.95
N ASN A 346 -13.63 -15.93 -4.77
CA ASN A 346 -13.06 -17.03 -5.55
C ASN A 346 -13.37 -16.88 -7.05
N THR A 347 -14.59 -16.50 -7.42
CA THR A 347 -14.98 -16.25 -8.81
C THR A 347 -14.19 -15.09 -9.42
N PHE A 348 -14.14 -13.92 -8.75
CA PHE A 348 -13.47 -12.73 -9.27
C PHE A 348 -11.94 -12.86 -9.31
N SER A 349 -11.33 -13.60 -8.38
CA SER A 349 -9.88 -13.85 -8.39
C SER A 349 -9.45 -14.89 -9.43
N LYS A 350 -10.37 -15.50 -10.17
CA LYS A 350 -10.09 -16.58 -11.13
C LYS A 350 -9.24 -17.69 -10.50
N GLY A 351 -9.47 -18.02 -9.23
CA GLY A 351 -8.72 -19.02 -8.49
C GLY A 351 -7.28 -18.63 -8.11
N LYS A 352 -6.86 -17.38 -8.37
CA LYS A 352 -5.52 -16.88 -8.01
C LYS A 352 -5.44 -16.61 -6.50
N ARG A 353 -5.43 -17.68 -5.72
CA ARG A 353 -5.24 -17.66 -4.28
C ARG A 353 -3.81 -18.05 -3.94
N LEU A 354 -3.14 -17.22 -3.16
CA LEU A 354 -1.85 -17.55 -2.57
C LEU A 354 -2.04 -17.80 -1.07
N ILE A 355 -1.57 -18.94 -0.57
CA ILE A 355 -1.38 -19.14 0.86
C ILE A 355 -0.08 -18.44 1.19
N LEU A 356 -0.15 -17.34 1.96
CA LEU A 356 1.04 -16.55 2.27
C LEU A 356 1.82 -17.14 3.44
N VAL A 357 1.12 -17.51 4.51
CA VAL A 357 1.75 -17.99 5.76
C VAL A 357 0.75 -18.82 6.56
N ASN A 358 1.23 -19.83 7.23
CA ASN A 358 0.55 -20.45 8.37
C ASN A 358 0.91 -19.63 9.62
N LEU A 359 -0.10 -19.09 10.29
CA LEU A 359 0.02 -18.27 11.50
C LEU A 359 -0.51 -19.07 12.68
N ASP A 360 0.29 -20.00 13.18
CA ASP A 360 -0.14 -20.99 14.17
C ASP A 360 -1.39 -21.76 13.68
N LYS A 361 -2.50 -21.71 14.43
CA LYS A 361 -3.79 -22.32 14.07
C LYS A 361 -4.63 -21.49 13.08
N GLU A 362 -3.99 -20.62 12.29
CA GLU A 362 -4.68 -19.77 11.31
C GLU A 362 -3.94 -19.76 9.97
N LYS A 363 -4.69 -19.57 8.88
CA LYS A 363 -4.16 -19.48 7.53
C LYS A 363 -4.42 -18.09 6.97
N LEU A 364 -3.39 -17.48 6.39
CA LEU A 364 -3.49 -16.24 5.68
C LEU A 364 -3.51 -16.49 4.18
N PHE A 365 -4.58 -16.05 3.52
CA PHE A 365 -4.75 -16.11 2.08
C PHE A 365 -4.69 -14.70 1.48
N ASN A 366 -4.05 -14.58 0.33
CA ASN A 366 -4.08 -13.38 -0.48
C ASN A 366 -4.72 -13.68 -1.84
N TYR A 367 -5.66 -12.85 -2.23
CA TYR A 367 -6.33 -12.88 -3.53
C TYR A 367 -6.00 -11.60 -4.27
N ASN A 368 -5.55 -11.72 -5.52
CA ASN A 368 -5.29 -10.58 -6.40
C ASN A 368 -6.34 -10.56 -7.51
N PHE A 369 -6.89 -9.38 -7.79
CA PHE A 369 -7.94 -9.17 -8.79
C PHE A 369 -7.42 -8.47 -10.05
N TYR A 370 -6.08 -8.40 -10.23
CA TYR A 370 -5.41 -7.73 -11.35
C TYR A 370 -4.40 -8.62 -12.07
#